data_7f4c036c3af1a3da9a7aa27049cb665c
#
_entry.id   7f4c036c3af1a3da9a7aa27049cb665c
#
_cell.length_a   1.000
_cell.length_b   1.000
_cell.length_c   1.000
_cell.angle_alpha   90.00
_cell.angle_beta   90.00
_cell.angle_gamma   90.00
#
_symmetry.space_group_name_H-M   'P 1'
#
loop_
_entity.id
_entity.type
_entity.pdbx_description
1 polymer ?
#
loop_
_entity_poly.entity_id
_entity_poly.type
_entity_poly.pdbx_seq_one_letter_code
_entity_poly.pdbx_strand_id
1 'polypeptide(L)'
;KDNLSQIVSDPDQGIYDAMNKGIQMATGEVIGILNADDFYPTNKILSRVEEIFADKNIQACYGDLVYVDGEYANKVKRYWCAGNFDRKNFYWGWMPPHPTFFVRASVYEKYGLFNLDLGSAADYEIMLRFLLKHQIKVTYIPEVMVHMRTGGVSNATVSNRLAANCMDRKAWEVNGLKPYPWTLYAKP
;
A
#
# COMPACT_ATOMS: atom_id res chain seq x y z
N LYS A 1 -11.52 16.13 16.66
CA LYS A 1 -10.13 16.40 17.11
C LYS A 1 -9.70 15.52 18.27
N ASP A 2 -10.64 15.02 19.06
CA ASP A 2 -10.35 14.31 20.34
C ASP A 2 -9.79 12.88 20.17
N ASN A 3 -9.73 12.35 18.94
CA ASN A 3 -9.21 11.01 18.61
C ASN A 3 -7.84 11.04 17.93
N LEU A 4 -7.21 12.20 17.79
CA LEU A 4 -5.89 12.33 17.18
C LEU A 4 -4.84 12.48 18.28
N SER A 5 -3.90 11.55 18.35
CA SER A 5 -2.80 11.61 19.32
C SER A 5 -1.76 12.66 18.92
N GLN A 6 -1.56 12.89 17.62
CA GLN A 6 -0.59 13.85 17.11
C GLN A 6 -1.03 14.43 15.76
N ILE A 7 -0.73 15.72 15.55
CA ILE A 7 -0.93 16.41 14.27
C ILE A 7 0.39 17.12 13.95
N VAL A 8 0.94 16.82 12.77
CA VAL A 8 2.15 17.48 12.25
C VAL A 8 1.85 18.05 10.86
N SER A 9 2.30 19.26 10.62
CA SER A 9 2.17 19.94 9.34
C SER A 9 3.51 20.60 9.00
N ASP A 10 4.42 19.79 8.48
CA ASP A 10 5.76 20.21 8.07
C ASP A 10 5.91 20.07 6.56
N PRO A 11 6.77 20.85 5.91
CA PRO A 11 7.13 20.67 4.52
C PRO A 11 7.66 19.23 4.27
N ASP A 12 7.23 18.63 3.15
CA ASP A 12 7.69 17.31 2.72
C ASP A 12 8.21 17.33 1.27
N GLN A 13 8.85 16.22 0.87
CA GLN A 13 9.34 15.98 -0.49
C GLN A 13 8.38 15.10 -1.29
N GLY A 14 7.09 15.10 -0.93
CA GLY A 14 6.04 14.31 -1.55
C GLY A 14 5.43 13.28 -0.60
N ILE A 15 4.36 12.63 -1.08
CA ILE A 15 3.50 11.76 -0.28
C ILE A 15 4.25 10.67 0.50
N TYR A 16 5.28 10.06 -0.07
CA TYR A 16 6.04 9.00 0.60
C TYR A 16 7.00 9.53 1.69
N ASP A 17 7.47 10.77 1.58
CA ASP A 17 8.21 11.44 2.66
C ASP A 17 7.28 11.72 3.84
N ALA A 18 6.07 12.22 3.57
CA ALA A 18 5.04 12.40 4.60
C ALA A 18 4.67 11.06 5.27
N MET A 19 4.51 9.98 4.49
CA MET A 19 4.26 8.63 5.02
C MET A 19 5.43 8.15 5.89
N ASN A 20 6.67 8.36 5.47
CA ASN A 20 7.86 7.99 6.26
C ASN A 20 7.91 8.73 7.60
N LYS A 21 7.62 10.03 7.62
CA LYS A 21 7.50 10.82 8.85
C LYS A 21 6.41 10.26 9.76
N GLY A 22 5.24 9.95 9.20
CA GLY A 22 4.14 9.34 9.94
C GLY A 22 4.51 7.99 10.55
N ILE A 23 5.21 7.10 9.80
CA ILE A 23 5.68 5.81 10.29
C ILE A 23 6.67 5.98 11.44
N GLN A 24 7.61 6.92 11.33
CA GLN A 24 8.61 7.20 12.37
C GLN A 24 8.00 7.75 13.67
N MET A 25 6.89 8.43 13.56
CA MET A 25 6.16 9.01 14.71
C MET A 25 5.19 8.03 15.34
N ALA A 26 4.78 7.00 14.62
CA ALA A 26 3.82 6.01 15.11
C ALA A 26 4.41 5.19 16.26
N THR A 27 3.65 5.03 17.33
CA THR A 27 4.02 4.25 18.52
C THR A 27 3.26 2.93 18.62
N GLY A 28 2.32 2.67 17.72
CA GLY A 28 1.53 1.44 17.69
C GLY A 28 2.31 0.24 17.16
N GLU A 29 1.94 -0.97 17.57
CA GLU A 29 2.53 -2.22 17.05
C GLU A 29 2.26 -2.46 15.57
N VAL A 30 1.17 -1.92 15.04
CA VAL A 30 0.71 -2.09 13.66
C VAL A 30 0.48 -0.72 13.04
N ILE A 31 0.99 -0.52 11.85
CA ILE A 31 0.89 0.71 11.08
C ILE A 31 -0.01 0.48 9.87
N GLY A 32 -1.02 1.29 9.72
CA GLY A 32 -1.84 1.43 8.52
C GLY A 32 -1.74 2.85 8.00
N ILE A 33 -1.72 3.03 6.70
CA ILE A 33 -1.63 4.34 6.05
C ILE A 33 -2.95 4.59 5.32
N LEU A 34 -3.59 5.70 5.64
CA LEU A 34 -4.82 6.14 4.99
C LEU A 34 -4.60 7.55 4.43
N ASN A 35 -4.80 7.72 3.13
CA ASN A 35 -4.68 9.03 2.50
C ASN A 35 -5.85 9.95 2.92
N ALA A 36 -5.67 11.25 2.78
CA ALA A 36 -6.60 12.26 3.29
C ALA A 36 -8.01 12.19 2.68
N ASP A 37 -8.14 11.69 1.47
CA ASP A 37 -9.40 11.55 0.73
C ASP A 37 -10.00 10.13 0.76
N ASP A 38 -9.27 9.16 1.32
CA ASP A 38 -9.70 7.78 1.48
C ASP A 38 -10.40 7.56 2.82
N PHE A 39 -11.21 6.53 2.94
CA PHE A 39 -11.90 6.21 4.18
C PHE A 39 -12.20 4.71 4.34
N TYR A 40 -12.36 4.29 5.59
CA TYR A 40 -12.83 2.95 5.92
C TYR A 40 -14.35 2.85 5.71
N PRO A 41 -14.85 1.80 5.04
CA PRO A 41 -16.29 1.63 4.78
C PRO A 41 -17.11 1.44 6.05
N THR A 42 -16.51 0.94 7.12
CA THR A 42 -17.16 0.70 8.41
C THR A 42 -16.21 0.99 9.57
N ASN A 43 -16.76 1.18 10.76
CA ASN A 43 -15.98 1.34 12.01
C ASN A 43 -15.37 0.02 12.52
N LYS A 44 -15.59 -1.11 11.82
CA LYS A 44 -15.10 -2.43 12.23
C LYS A 44 -13.73 -2.79 11.62
N ILE A 45 -13.26 -2.02 10.64
CA ILE A 45 -12.02 -2.36 9.92
C ILE A 45 -10.82 -2.49 10.87
N LEU A 46 -10.62 -1.53 11.76
CA LEU A 46 -9.49 -1.56 12.69
C LEU A 46 -9.59 -2.74 13.69
N SER A 47 -10.79 -3.06 14.20
CA SER A 47 -10.99 -4.24 15.03
C SER A 47 -10.70 -5.53 14.29
N ARG A 48 -11.05 -5.59 12.99
CA ARG A 48 -10.74 -6.75 12.15
C ARG A 48 -9.23 -6.93 11.94
N VAL A 49 -8.52 -5.81 11.75
CA VAL A 49 -7.05 -5.81 11.68
C VAL A 49 -6.46 -6.29 13.03
N GLU A 50 -6.95 -5.78 14.15
CA GLU A 50 -6.52 -6.20 15.49
C GLU A 50 -6.67 -7.71 15.71
N GLU A 51 -7.81 -8.30 15.32
CA GLU A 51 -8.05 -9.76 15.39
C GLU A 51 -6.98 -10.54 14.61
N ILE A 52 -6.61 -10.10 13.43
CA ILE A 52 -5.58 -10.75 12.60
C ILE A 52 -4.21 -10.66 13.28
N PHE A 53 -3.86 -9.51 13.82
CA PHE A 53 -2.57 -9.30 14.48
C PHE A 53 -2.50 -9.88 15.91
N ALA A 54 -3.58 -10.45 16.43
CA ALA A 54 -3.53 -11.29 17.65
C ALA A 54 -2.60 -12.50 17.45
N ASP A 55 -2.51 -13.08 16.23
CA ASP A 55 -1.44 -14.01 15.88
C ASP A 55 -0.12 -13.23 15.70
N LYS A 56 0.80 -13.41 16.66
CA LYS A 56 2.12 -12.75 16.66
C LYS A 56 3.02 -13.17 15.49
N ASN A 57 2.70 -14.23 14.78
CA ASN A 57 3.43 -14.65 13.59
C ASN A 57 3.03 -13.84 12.34
N ILE A 58 1.85 -13.23 12.30
CA ILE A 58 1.41 -12.38 11.19
C ILE A 58 2.17 -11.06 11.24
N GLN A 59 2.80 -10.70 10.13
CA GLN A 59 3.62 -9.50 10.00
C GLN A 59 2.94 -8.42 9.16
N ALA A 60 1.99 -8.80 8.30
CA ALA A 60 1.18 -7.88 7.53
C ALA A 60 -0.20 -8.47 7.22
N CYS A 61 -1.18 -7.61 6.92
CA CYS A 61 -2.43 -8.02 6.30
C CYS A 61 -2.85 -6.99 5.26
N TYR A 62 -3.76 -7.40 4.37
CA TYR A 62 -4.38 -6.55 3.37
C TYR A 62 -5.77 -7.09 3.02
N GLY A 63 -6.58 -6.27 2.38
CA GLY A 63 -7.90 -6.69 1.90
C GLY A 63 -8.25 -6.05 0.56
N ASP A 64 -9.53 -6.06 0.23
CA ASP A 64 -10.04 -5.48 -1.00
C ASP A 64 -10.16 -3.97 -0.90
N LEU A 65 -10.21 -3.31 -2.06
CA LEU A 65 -10.37 -1.87 -2.19
C LEU A 65 -11.48 -1.57 -3.19
N VAL A 66 -12.25 -0.54 -2.92
CA VAL A 66 -13.25 -0.01 -3.85
C VAL A 66 -12.91 1.41 -4.23
N TYR A 67 -12.84 1.67 -5.54
CA TYR A 67 -12.79 3.03 -6.06
C TYR A 67 -14.20 3.61 -6.07
N VAL A 68 -14.36 4.76 -5.43
CA VAL A 68 -15.61 5.51 -5.40
C VAL A 68 -15.46 6.83 -6.16
N ASP A 69 -16.60 7.41 -6.55
CA ASP A 69 -16.60 8.72 -7.17
C ASP A 69 -16.03 9.77 -6.23
N GLY A 70 -15.24 10.71 -6.75
CA GLY A 70 -14.59 11.75 -5.94
C GLY A 70 -15.59 12.67 -5.24
N GLU A 71 -16.73 12.92 -5.88
CA GLU A 71 -17.80 13.78 -5.35
C GLU A 71 -18.87 12.97 -4.61
N TYR A 72 -19.25 11.80 -5.14
CA TYR A 72 -20.32 10.95 -4.62
C TYR A 72 -19.74 9.63 -4.07
N ALA A 73 -19.36 9.61 -2.80
CA ALA A 73 -18.70 8.48 -2.15
C ALA A 73 -19.51 7.16 -2.14
N ASN A 74 -20.82 7.21 -2.38
CA ASN A 74 -21.70 6.06 -2.51
C ASN A 74 -21.72 5.45 -3.93
N LYS A 75 -21.09 6.11 -4.92
CA LYS A 75 -21.06 5.65 -6.31
C LYS A 75 -19.78 4.87 -6.59
N VAL A 76 -19.88 3.56 -6.63
CA VAL A 76 -18.77 2.67 -6.95
C VAL A 76 -18.37 2.81 -8.42
N LYS A 77 -17.08 3.00 -8.69
CA LYS A 77 -16.48 3.06 -10.03
C LYS A 77 -15.78 1.76 -10.41
N ARG A 78 -15.05 1.17 -9.47
CA ARG A 78 -14.27 -0.05 -9.69
C ARG A 78 -14.12 -0.81 -8.38
N TYR A 79 -14.24 -2.12 -8.45
CA TYR A 79 -13.89 -3.03 -7.37
C TYR A 79 -12.50 -3.64 -7.63
N TRP A 80 -11.60 -3.59 -6.66
CA TRP A 80 -10.32 -4.27 -6.70
C TRP A 80 -10.33 -5.41 -5.69
N CYS A 81 -10.68 -6.61 -6.16
CA CYS A 81 -10.56 -7.84 -5.41
C CYS A 81 -9.08 -8.23 -5.37
N ALA A 82 -8.45 -8.15 -4.20
CA ALA A 82 -7.04 -8.44 -4.03
C ALA A 82 -6.76 -9.95 -4.09
N GLY A 83 -7.64 -10.75 -3.50
CA GLY A 83 -7.51 -12.21 -3.48
C GLY A 83 -6.40 -12.73 -2.57
N ASN A 84 -6.30 -14.05 -2.47
CA ASN A 84 -5.29 -14.70 -1.66
C ASN A 84 -3.86 -14.41 -2.13
N PHE A 85 -2.95 -14.31 -1.17
CA PHE A 85 -1.55 -14.07 -1.45
C PHE A 85 -0.88 -15.29 -2.09
N ASP A 86 -0.34 -15.08 -3.29
CA ASP A 86 0.66 -15.96 -3.90
C ASP A 86 1.79 -15.08 -4.46
N ARG A 87 3.02 -15.35 -4.04
CA ARG A 87 4.22 -14.65 -4.51
C ARG A 87 4.37 -14.64 -6.03
N LYS A 88 3.92 -15.71 -6.70
CA LYS A 88 3.96 -15.82 -8.16
C LYS A 88 3.14 -14.73 -8.84
N ASN A 89 2.09 -14.25 -8.20
CA ASN A 89 1.20 -13.23 -8.77
C ASN A 89 1.92 -11.90 -9.03
N PHE A 90 2.97 -11.56 -8.26
CA PHE A 90 3.81 -10.39 -8.55
C PHE A 90 4.43 -10.45 -9.96
N TYR A 91 4.82 -11.64 -10.41
CA TYR A 91 5.38 -11.84 -11.76
C TYR A 91 4.34 -11.70 -12.88
N TRP A 92 3.05 -11.71 -12.51
CA TRP A 92 1.91 -11.45 -13.39
C TRP A 92 1.31 -10.05 -13.20
N GLY A 93 2.09 -9.13 -12.62
CA GLY A 93 1.69 -7.72 -12.43
C GLY A 93 0.77 -7.46 -11.25
N TRP A 94 0.44 -8.46 -10.44
CA TRP A 94 -0.39 -8.30 -9.26
C TRP A 94 0.40 -7.67 -8.09
N MET A 95 -0.30 -6.89 -7.28
CA MET A 95 0.13 -6.43 -5.96
C MET A 95 -1.11 -6.23 -5.07
N PRO A 96 -0.98 -6.31 -3.73
CA PRO A 96 -2.07 -5.92 -2.86
C PRO A 96 -2.35 -4.40 -2.98
N PRO A 97 -3.60 -3.96 -2.77
CA PRO A 97 -3.91 -2.53 -2.76
C PRO A 97 -3.19 -1.84 -1.59
N HIS A 98 -2.28 -0.92 -1.88
CA HIS A 98 -1.46 -0.26 -0.86
C HIS A 98 -2.28 0.39 0.29
N PRO A 99 -3.41 1.08 0.04
CA PRO A 99 -4.18 1.70 1.13
C PRO A 99 -4.78 0.69 2.12
N THR A 100 -4.87 -0.59 1.75
CA THR A 100 -5.39 -1.66 2.62
C THR A 100 -4.29 -2.44 3.35
N PHE A 101 -3.02 -2.06 3.16
CA PHE A 101 -1.87 -2.82 3.65
C PHE A 101 -1.46 -2.35 5.04
N PHE A 102 -1.73 -3.18 6.04
CA PHE A 102 -1.32 -2.98 7.44
C PHE A 102 -0.10 -3.82 7.76
N VAL A 103 0.88 -3.25 8.45
CA VAL A 103 2.20 -3.86 8.66
C VAL A 103 2.64 -3.64 10.11
N ARG A 104 3.26 -4.65 10.75
CA ARG A 104 3.89 -4.44 12.05
C ARG A 104 5.00 -3.39 11.97
N ALA A 105 5.07 -2.52 12.96
CA ALA A 105 6.12 -1.50 13.07
C ALA A 105 7.53 -2.12 12.97
N SER A 106 7.74 -3.28 13.60
CA SER A 106 8.99 -4.03 13.56
C SER A 106 9.45 -4.45 12.16
N VAL A 107 8.54 -4.55 11.18
CA VAL A 107 8.89 -4.83 9.78
C VAL A 107 9.55 -3.60 9.15
N TYR A 108 8.99 -2.40 9.39
CA TYR A 108 9.60 -1.15 8.95
C TYR A 108 10.95 -0.91 9.62
N GLU A 109 11.05 -1.15 10.92
CA GLU A 109 12.30 -1.05 11.67
C GLU A 109 13.39 -1.97 11.07
N LYS A 110 13.01 -3.18 10.73
CA LYS A 110 13.97 -4.21 10.24
C LYS A 110 14.33 -4.04 8.77
N TYR A 111 13.37 -3.67 7.93
CA TYR A 111 13.53 -3.71 6.47
C TYR A 111 13.48 -2.32 5.82
N GLY A 112 13.26 -1.26 6.60
CA GLY A 112 13.30 0.13 6.15
C GLY A 112 11.98 0.69 5.64
N LEU A 113 11.97 1.99 5.44
CA LEU A 113 10.86 2.83 5.05
C LEU A 113 10.68 2.88 3.53
N PHE A 114 9.75 3.72 3.03
CA PHE A 114 9.59 3.96 1.59
C PHE A 114 10.86 4.57 1.01
N ASN A 115 11.29 4.06 -0.14
CA ASN A 115 12.42 4.59 -0.89
C ASN A 115 11.96 5.78 -1.76
N LEU A 116 12.37 6.98 -1.37
CA LEU A 116 11.95 8.23 -2.02
C LEU A 116 12.52 8.38 -3.44
N ASP A 117 13.63 7.72 -3.76
CA ASP A 117 14.26 7.77 -5.10
C ASP A 117 13.42 7.08 -6.19
N LEU A 118 12.35 6.36 -5.79
CA LEU A 118 11.49 5.62 -6.70
C LEU A 118 10.19 6.34 -7.04
N GLY A 119 9.99 7.54 -6.49
CA GLY A 119 8.81 8.36 -6.79
C GLY A 119 7.51 7.56 -6.68
N SER A 120 6.70 7.53 -7.74
CA SER A 120 5.40 6.84 -7.74
C SER A 120 5.46 5.31 -7.60
N ALA A 121 6.64 4.69 -7.66
CA ALA A 121 6.80 3.25 -7.49
C ALA A 121 7.25 2.85 -6.07
N ALA A 122 7.32 3.78 -5.12
CA ALA A 122 7.79 3.50 -3.77
C ALA A 122 6.86 2.53 -3.00
N ASP A 123 5.54 2.57 -3.23
CA ASP A 123 4.58 1.62 -2.68
C ASP A 123 4.78 0.21 -3.27
N TYR A 124 5.00 0.12 -4.57
CA TYR A 124 5.29 -1.13 -5.25
C TYR A 124 6.61 -1.72 -4.76
N GLU A 125 7.65 -0.89 -4.64
CA GLU A 125 8.96 -1.30 -4.14
C GLU A 125 8.90 -1.90 -2.74
N ILE A 126 8.23 -1.22 -1.81
CA ILE A 126 8.16 -1.71 -0.43
C ILE A 126 7.41 -3.04 -0.32
N MET A 127 6.41 -3.26 -1.16
CA MET A 127 5.71 -4.54 -1.24
C MET A 127 6.57 -5.65 -1.82
N LEU A 128 7.36 -5.37 -2.87
CA LEU A 128 8.35 -6.31 -3.40
C LEU A 128 9.39 -6.65 -2.31
N ARG A 129 9.88 -5.66 -1.59
CA ARG A 129 10.84 -5.83 -0.52
C ARG A 129 10.29 -6.70 0.61
N PHE A 130 9.13 -6.38 1.12
CA PHE A 130 8.55 -7.10 2.25
C PHE A 130 8.04 -8.50 1.84
N LEU A 131 7.28 -8.60 0.77
CA LEU A 131 6.54 -9.81 0.42
C LEU A 131 7.34 -10.79 -0.43
N LEU A 132 8.16 -10.28 -1.38
CA LEU A 132 8.95 -11.14 -2.27
C LEU A 132 10.35 -11.40 -1.73
N LYS A 133 11.10 -10.34 -1.40
CA LYS A 133 12.50 -10.43 -0.96
C LYS A 133 12.61 -11.00 0.45
N HIS A 134 11.89 -10.41 1.42
CA HIS A 134 11.97 -10.81 2.82
C HIS A 134 10.91 -11.81 3.25
N GLN A 135 9.93 -12.07 2.38
CA GLN A 135 8.92 -13.12 2.56
C GLN A 135 8.20 -13.04 3.91
N ILE A 136 7.87 -11.82 4.34
CA ILE A 136 7.09 -11.63 5.57
C ILE A 136 5.78 -12.39 5.51
N LYS A 137 5.27 -12.84 6.66
CA LYS A 137 4.01 -13.58 6.74
C LYS A 137 2.84 -12.61 6.63
N VAL A 138 2.07 -12.74 5.54
CA VAL A 138 0.94 -11.88 5.22
C VAL A 138 -0.36 -12.65 5.16
N THR A 139 -1.46 -12.02 5.58
CA THR A 139 -2.82 -12.59 5.58
C THR A 139 -3.74 -11.70 4.74
N TYR A 140 -4.55 -12.32 3.88
CA TYR A 140 -5.62 -11.64 3.15
C TYR A 140 -6.91 -11.64 3.96
N ILE A 141 -7.55 -10.49 4.06
CA ILE A 141 -8.88 -10.29 4.63
C ILE A 141 -9.86 -10.15 3.47
N PRO A 142 -10.80 -11.09 3.26
CA PRO A 142 -11.72 -11.07 2.11
C PRO A 142 -12.86 -10.08 2.32
N GLU A 143 -12.53 -8.83 2.61
CA GLU A 143 -13.45 -7.73 2.88
C GLU A 143 -12.93 -6.44 2.23
N VAL A 144 -13.83 -5.54 1.85
CA VAL A 144 -13.47 -4.18 1.43
C VAL A 144 -12.98 -3.41 2.65
N MET A 145 -11.70 -3.10 2.66
CA MET A 145 -11.08 -2.39 3.78
C MET A 145 -11.02 -0.88 3.57
N VAL A 146 -10.90 -0.43 2.32
CA VAL A 146 -10.79 1.00 1.99
C VAL A 146 -11.67 1.38 0.82
N HIS A 147 -12.35 2.50 0.93
CA HIS A 147 -12.93 3.23 -0.18
C HIS A 147 -11.98 4.34 -0.60
N MET A 148 -11.44 4.22 -1.82
CA MET A 148 -10.51 5.18 -2.41
C MET A 148 -11.25 6.10 -3.37
N ARG A 149 -11.15 7.42 -3.18
CA ARG A 149 -11.76 8.38 -4.08
C ARG A 149 -11.01 8.48 -5.40
N THR A 150 -11.77 8.51 -6.51
CA THR A 150 -11.19 8.76 -7.84
C THR A 150 -10.99 10.27 -8.05
N GLY A 151 -9.90 10.64 -8.75
CA GLY A 151 -9.59 12.05 -9.06
C GLY A 151 -8.18 12.49 -8.62
N GLY A 152 -7.41 11.59 -7.99
CA GLY A 152 -6.01 11.86 -7.63
C GLY A 152 -5.08 12.02 -8.85
N VAL A 153 -3.92 12.61 -8.62
CA VAL A 153 -2.94 13.09 -9.62
C VAL A 153 -2.28 12.00 -10.48
N SER A 154 -2.46 10.72 -10.14
CA SER A 154 -1.55 9.64 -10.56
C SER A 154 -1.69 9.12 -12.01
N ASN A 155 -2.75 9.42 -12.78
CA ASN A 155 -3.04 8.65 -14.00
C ASN A 155 -3.32 9.45 -15.29
N ALA A 156 -2.78 10.66 -15.45
CA ALA A 156 -3.28 11.57 -16.49
C ALA A 156 -2.69 11.41 -17.90
N THR A 157 -1.51 10.78 -18.14
CA THR A 157 -0.89 10.74 -19.48
C THR A 157 -0.12 9.46 -19.80
N VAL A 158 0.01 9.15 -21.11
CA VAL A 158 0.83 8.01 -21.62
C VAL A 158 2.31 8.13 -21.22
N SER A 159 2.84 9.36 -21.17
CA SER A 159 4.22 9.61 -20.71
C SER A 159 4.42 9.21 -19.25
N ASN A 160 3.42 9.43 -18.41
CA ASN A 160 3.46 9.04 -16.99
C ASN A 160 3.46 7.51 -16.84
N ARG A 161 2.78 6.76 -17.72
CA ARG A 161 2.81 5.29 -17.74
C ARG A 161 4.18 4.73 -18.09
N LEU A 162 4.87 5.31 -19.08
CA LEU A 162 6.22 4.89 -19.45
C LEU A 162 7.23 5.19 -18.33
N ALA A 163 7.12 6.35 -17.71
CA ALA A 163 7.94 6.71 -16.55
C ALA A 163 7.65 5.78 -15.35
N ALA A 164 6.40 5.46 -15.08
CA ALA A 164 5.99 4.51 -14.04
C ALA A 164 6.59 3.12 -14.28
N ASN A 165 6.53 2.58 -15.51
CA ASN A 165 7.13 1.29 -15.85
C ASN A 165 8.66 1.28 -15.66
N CYS A 166 9.34 2.38 -15.92
CA CYS A 166 10.77 2.52 -15.66
C CYS A 166 11.08 2.45 -14.16
N MET A 167 10.30 3.16 -13.34
CA MET A 167 10.44 3.14 -11.89
C MET A 167 10.04 1.79 -11.29
N ASP A 168 9.01 1.15 -11.82
CA ASP A 168 8.64 -0.22 -11.44
C ASP A 168 9.78 -1.21 -11.72
N ARG A 169 10.47 -1.10 -12.85
CA ARG A 169 11.66 -1.92 -13.16
C ARG A 169 12.77 -1.68 -12.15
N LYS A 170 13.05 -0.40 -11.86
CA LYS A 170 14.04 -0.03 -10.84
C LYS A 170 13.67 -0.58 -9.46
N ALA A 171 12.37 -0.66 -9.12
CA ALA A 171 11.90 -1.26 -7.87
C ALA A 171 12.27 -2.75 -7.75
N TRP A 172 12.23 -3.52 -8.84
CA TRP A 172 12.72 -4.90 -8.86
C TRP A 172 14.24 -4.96 -8.68
N GLU A 173 14.99 -4.11 -9.42
CA GLU A 173 16.45 -4.08 -9.44
C GLU A 173 17.05 -3.76 -8.06
N VAL A 174 16.54 -2.73 -7.37
CA VAL A 174 17.04 -2.34 -6.03
C VAL A 174 16.77 -3.42 -4.98
N ASN A 175 15.81 -4.30 -5.21
CA ASN A 175 15.54 -5.46 -4.38
C ASN A 175 16.37 -6.70 -4.77
N GLY A 176 17.16 -6.63 -5.84
CA GLY A 176 17.89 -7.78 -6.38
C GLY A 176 16.98 -8.84 -7.02
N LEU A 177 15.76 -8.45 -7.41
CA LEU A 177 14.75 -9.29 -8.03
C LEU A 177 14.74 -9.08 -9.55
N LYS A 178 14.32 -10.10 -10.30
CA LYS A 178 14.21 -10.02 -11.77
C LYS A 178 12.77 -10.29 -12.19
N PRO A 179 12.04 -9.31 -12.74
CA PRO A 179 10.72 -9.52 -13.30
C PRO A 179 10.83 -10.36 -14.59
N TYR A 180 9.74 -11.05 -14.97
CA TYR A 180 9.64 -11.60 -16.32
C TYR A 180 9.48 -10.47 -17.36
N PRO A 181 9.76 -10.69 -18.64
CA PRO A 181 9.66 -9.66 -19.68
C PRO A 181 8.28 -8.99 -19.76
N TRP A 182 7.23 -9.73 -19.41
CA TRP A 182 5.83 -9.26 -19.45
C TRP A 182 5.31 -8.69 -18.12
N THR A 183 6.00 -8.92 -16.98
CA THR A 183 5.52 -8.56 -15.63
C THR A 183 5.03 -7.11 -15.53
N LEU A 184 5.81 -6.18 -16.05
CA LEU A 184 5.51 -4.75 -15.95
C LEU A 184 4.39 -4.30 -16.90
N TYR A 185 4.14 -5.05 -17.97
CA TYR A 185 3.06 -4.79 -18.92
C TYR A 185 1.74 -5.41 -18.46
N ALA A 186 1.80 -6.44 -17.61
CA ALA A 186 0.61 -7.10 -17.04
C ALA A 186 0.04 -6.34 -15.83
N LYS A 187 0.74 -5.35 -15.31
CA LYS A 187 0.28 -4.51 -14.19
C LYS A 187 -0.94 -3.68 -14.64
N PRO A 188 -2.09 -3.72 -13.91
CA PRO A 188 -3.35 -3.06 -14.28
C PRO A 188 -3.30 -1.54 -14.25
#